data_45594d80025e001d44137ef734e7df70
#
_entry.id   45594d80025e001d44137ef734e7df70
#
_cell.length_a   1.000
_cell.length_b   1.000
_cell.length_c   1.000
_cell.angle_alpha   90.00
_cell.angle_beta   90.00
_cell.angle_gamma   90.00
#
_symmetry.space_group_name_H-M   'P 1'
#
loop_
_entity.id
_entity.type
_entity.pdbx_description
1 polymer ?
#
loop_
_entity_poly.entity_id
_entity_poly.type
_entity_poly.pdbx_seq_one_letter_code
_entity_poly.pdbx_strand_id
1 'polypeptide(L)'
;DLPYGDYTLKETEAPKGFFLDEKTYSFSIKEDGKTVVVENEAGKGFVNQAQTGGIRIEKTSDDGVLKGFTFRVEGSDITGNAFSKDFVTDEKGQIHIDGLRIGDYVISEVSNKANEKYELPANVTVTVHEGKTVVAKFHNKLKPVTDIPKTGDTTNMPLWAALAGISAIGAGAAAFFTFRKKKEVGKHER
;
A
#
# COMPACT_ATOMS: atom_id res chain seq x y z
N ASP A 1 -5.52 -51.12 -19.01
CA ASP A 1 -4.22 -51.77 -19.34
C ASP A 1 -3.81 -51.37 -20.79
N LEU A 2 -2.53 -51.06 -20.97
CA LEU A 2 -1.96 -50.77 -22.25
C LEU A 2 -1.27 -52.03 -22.82
N PRO A 3 -1.41 -52.36 -24.11
CA PRO A 3 -0.68 -53.47 -24.73
C PRO A 3 0.84 -53.27 -24.70
N TYR A 4 1.59 -54.35 -25.02
CA TYR A 4 3.03 -54.22 -25.23
C TYR A 4 3.31 -53.26 -26.42
N GLY A 5 4.28 -52.39 -26.26
CA GLY A 5 4.63 -51.45 -27.28
C GLY A 5 5.41 -50.26 -26.78
N ASP A 6 5.74 -49.37 -27.71
CA ASP A 6 6.37 -48.10 -27.42
C ASP A 6 5.34 -46.99 -27.43
N TYR A 7 5.44 -46.10 -26.43
CA TYR A 7 4.47 -45.04 -26.16
C TYR A 7 5.16 -43.71 -25.98
N THR A 8 4.39 -42.65 -26.19
CA THR A 8 4.78 -41.31 -25.85
C THR A 8 3.72 -40.65 -24.92
N LEU A 9 4.18 -39.87 -23.97
CA LEU A 9 3.36 -39.05 -23.10
C LEU A 9 3.71 -37.59 -23.29
N LYS A 10 2.73 -36.73 -23.45
CA LYS A 10 2.88 -35.29 -23.55
C LYS A 10 1.75 -34.61 -22.77
N GLU A 11 2.07 -33.54 -22.05
CA GLU A 11 1.07 -32.69 -21.45
C GLU A 11 0.34 -31.88 -22.53
N THR A 12 -0.98 -31.91 -22.54
CA THR A 12 -1.81 -31.20 -23.54
C THR A 12 -2.38 -29.91 -22.98
N GLU A 13 -2.47 -29.78 -21.65
CA GLU A 13 -2.97 -28.60 -20.95
C GLU A 13 -2.32 -28.52 -19.56
N ALA A 14 -1.73 -27.36 -19.22
CA ALA A 14 -1.17 -27.13 -17.91
C ALA A 14 -2.25 -26.70 -16.90
N PRO A 15 -2.10 -27.01 -15.61
CA PRO A 15 -2.94 -26.45 -14.58
C PRO A 15 -2.86 -24.92 -14.57
N LYS A 16 -3.95 -24.26 -14.15
CA LYS A 16 -4.02 -22.81 -14.06
C LYS A 16 -2.87 -22.25 -13.19
N GLY A 17 -2.14 -21.27 -13.71
CA GLY A 17 -1.00 -20.66 -13.00
C GLY A 17 0.33 -21.41 -13.15
N PHE A 18 0.40 -22.35 -14.07
CA PHE A 18 1.64 -23.08 -14.41
C PHE A 18 1.94 -22.99 -15.90
N PHE A 19 3.21 -23.21 -16.23
CA PHE A 19 3.63 -23.38 -17.61
C PHE A 19 3.34 -24.79 -18.08
N LEU A 20 2.98 -24.93 -19.37
CA LEU A 20 2.86 -26.23 -20.02
C LEU A 20 4.24 -26.88 -20.15
N ASP A 21 4.34 -28.16 -19.81
CA ASP A 21 5.52 -28.97 -20.15
C ASP A 21 5.40 -29.44 -21.61
N GLU A 22 6.11 -28.75 -22.50
CA GLU A 22 6.07 -29.04 -23.93
C GLU A 22 6.85 -30.31 -24.34
N LYS A 23 7.55 -30.94 -23.40
CA LYS A 23 8.34 -32.14 -23.65
C LYS A 23 7.45 -33.32 -23.95
N THR A 24 8.01 -34.24 -24.75
CA THR A 24 7.44 -35.57 -25.03
C THR A 24 8.31 -36.62 -24.37
N TYR A 25 7.70 -37.48 -23.56
CA TYR A 25 8.37 -38.53 -22.81
C TYR A 25 8.06 -39.88 -23.48
N SER A 26 9.09 -40.60 -23.90
CA SER A 26 8.95 -41.93 -24.50
C SER A 26 9.16 -43.01 -23.45
N PHE A 27 8.34 -44.06 -23.49
CA PHE A 27 8.49 -45.26 -22.64
C PHE A 27 8.03 -46.49 -23.39
N SER A 28 8.40 -47.66 -22.86
CA SER A 28 8.04 -48.95 -23.48
C SER A 28 7.41 -49.86 -22.44
N ILE A 29 6.36 -50.58 -22.82
CA ILE A 29 5.76 -51.69 -22.05
C ILE A 29 6.21 -52.99 -22.70
N LYS A 30 7.04 -53.77 -21.96
CA LYS A 30 7.67 -55.00 -22.46
C LYS A 30 7.39 -56.26 -21.66
N GLU A 31 6.83 -56.10 -20.45
CA GLU A 31 6.60 -57.20 -19.50
C GLU A 31 5.18 -57.11 -18.95
N ASP A 32 4.51 -58.23 -18.84
CA ASP A 32 3.17 -58.36 -18.26
C ASP A 32 3.16 -58.05 -16.75
N GLY A 33 2.14 -57.33 -16.30
CA GLY A 33 1.96 -56.96 -14.86
C GLY A 33 2.99 -55.96 -14.34
N LYS A 34 3.92 -55.46 -15.15
CA LYS A 34 4.95 -54.50 -14.70
C LYS A 34 4.48 -53.07 -14.85
N THR A 35 4.65 -52.28 -13.76
CA THR A 35 4.41 -50.83 -13.80
C THR A 35 5.62 -50.10 -14.37
N VAL A 36 5.43 -49.26 -15.38
CA VAL A 36 6.41 -48.32 -15.89
C VAL A 36 6.14 -46.96 -15.30
N VAL A 37 7.13 -46.35 -14.59
CA VAL A 37 7.05 -44.99 -14.05
C VAL A 37 7.58 -44.04 -15.09
N VAL A 38 6.77 -43.03 -15.48
CA VAL A 38 7.14 -41.95 -16.37
C VAL A 38 7.02 -40.65 -15.60
N GLU A 39 8.10 -39.87 -15.56
CA GLU A 39 8.18 -38.64 -14.77
C GLU A 39 9.13 -37.63 -15.41
N ASN A 40 8.92 -36.34 -15.15
CA ASN A 40 9.83 -35.30 -15.61
C ASN A 40 10.89 -34.90 -14.56
N GLU A 41 10.63 -35.22 -13.29
CA GLU A 41 11.57 -35.05 -12.17
C GLU A 41 11.61 -36.32 -11.32
N ALA A 42 12.79 -36.93 -11.22
CA ALA A 42 13.00 -38.23 -10.57
C ALA A 42 12.40 -38.27 -9.14
N GLY A 43 11.51 -39.26 -8.90
CA GLY A 43 10.86 -39.48 -7.62
C GLY A 43 9.72 -38.48 -7.27
N LYS A 44 9.33 -37.58 -8.20
CA LYS A 44 8.28 -36.58 -7.97
C LYS A 44 7.12 -36.63 -8.97
N GLY A 45 7.21 -37.47 -10.00
CA GLY A 45 6.23 -37.53 -11.08
C GLY A 45 6.36 -36.36 -12.04
N PHE A 46 5.25 -35.79 -12.53
CA PHE A 46 5.23 -34.63 -13.38
C PHE A 46 5.09 -33.35 -12.54
N VAL A 47 6.10 -32.48 -12.59
CA VAL A 47 6.15 -31.19 -11.90
C VAL A 47 6.08 -30.06 -12.88
N ASN A 48 5.04 -29.23 -12.82
CA ASN A 48 4.88 -28.06 -13.65
C ASN A 48 5.54 -26.83 -12.97
N GLN A 49 6.21 -26.01 -13.78
CA GLN A 49 6.79 -24.77 -13.32
C GLN A 49 5.70 -23.72 -13.08
N ALA A 50 5.65 -23.11 -11.89
CA ALA A 50 4.69 -22.05 -11.59
C ALA A 50 4.99 -20.77 -12.38
N GLN A 51 3.93 -20.10 -12.85
CA GLN A 51 4.01 -18.76 -13.38
C GLN A 51 4.19 -17.75 -12.23
N THR A 52 5.20 -16.91 -12.33
CA THR A 52 5.56 -15.93 -11.30
C THR A 52 5.84 -14.56 -11.87
N GLY A 53 5.70 -13.53 -11.04
CA GLY A 53 6.09 -12.16 -11.31
C GLY A 53 6.65 -11.50 -10.06
N GLY A 54 6.63 -10.18 -10.01
CA GLY A 54 7.16 -9.42 -8.89
C GLY A 54 6.32 -8.22 -8.50
N ILE A 55 6.60 -7.69 -7.31
CA ILE A 55 6.09 -6.41 -6.82
C ILE A 55 7.28 -5.53 -6.44
N ARG A 56 7.24 -4.26 -6.86
CA ARG A 56 8.14 -3.22 -6.37
C ARG A 56 7.33 -2.17 -5.62
N ILE A 57 7.66 -1.94 -4.36
CA ILE A 57 7.09 -0.86 -3.55
C ILE A 57 8.03 0.33 -3.61
N GLU A 58 7.50 1.52 -3.88
CA GLU A 58 8.21 2.81 -3.88
C GLU A 58 7.58 3.71 -2.81
N LYS A 59 8.33 4.01 -1.76
CA LYS A 59 7.91 4.79 -0.60
C LYS A 59 8.52 6.19 -0.62
N THR A 60 7.68 7.21 -0.38
CA THR A 60 8.08 8.60 -0.15
C THR A 60 7.44 9.15 1.12
N SER A 61 7.94 10.28 1.64
CA SER A 61 7.36 10.99 2.78
C SER A 61 7.58 12.50 2.66
N ASP A 62 6.80 13.31 3.38
CA ASP A 62 6.89 14.77 3.39
C ASP A 62 8.28 15.28 3.85
N ASP A 63 8.94 14.56 4.73
CA ASP A 63 10.24 14.95 5.30
C ASP A 63 11.43 14.18 4.72
N GLY A 64 11.21 13.39 3.66
CA GLY A 64 12.24 12.66 2.94
C GLY A 64 12.76 11.40 3.66
N VAL A 65 12.18 10.98 4.77
CA VAL A 65 12.53 9.70 5.42
C VAL A 65 11.98 8.54 4.60
N LEU A 66 12.85 7.63 4.19
CA LEU A 66 12.52 6.55 3.25
C LEU A 66 12.67 5.15 3.85
N LYS A 67 13.64 4.96 4.75
CA LYS A 67 14.01 3.66 5.32
C LYS A 67 13.17 3.27 6.54
N GLY A 68 12.97 1.96 6.72
CA GLY A 68 12.45 1.39 7.97
C GLY A 68 10.93 1.29 8.03
N PHE A 69 10.22 1.64 6.97
CA PHE A 69 8.77 1.45 6.89
C PHE A 69 8.46 -0.01 6.57
N THR A 70 7.57 -0.59 7.37
CA THR A 70 7.15 -1.99 7.19
C THR A 70 5.88 -2.04 6.36
N PHE A 71 5.89 -2.87 5.30
CA PHE A 71 4.74 -3.14 4.47
C PHE A 71 4.38 -4.62 4.55
N ARG A 72 3.11 -4.91 4.78
CA ARG A 72 2.53 -6.24 4.65
C ARG A 72 2.02 -6.42 3.24
N VAL A 73 2.40 -7.53 2.62
CA VAL A 73 1.86 -7.99 1.35
C VAL A 73 1.09 -9.27 1.62
N GLU A 74 -0.21 -9.25 1.37
CA GLU A 74 -1.08 -10.39 1.61
C GLU A 74 -2.05 -10.59 0.45
N GLY A 75 -2.45 -11.82 0.19
CA GLY A 75 -3.36 -12.16 -0.89
C GLY A 75 -3.36 -13.64 -1.19
N SER A 76 -3.76 -13.99 -2.39
CA SER A 76 -3.73 -15.37 -2.86
C SER A 76 -3.28 -15.45 -4.31
N ASP A 77 -2.61 -16.55 -4.65
CA ASP A 77 -2.33 -16.86 -6.04
C ASP A 77 -3.63 -17.24 -6.78
N ILE A 78 -3.54 -17.37 -8.09
CA ILE A 78 -4.66 -17.71 -8.97
C ILE A 78 -5.25 -19.10 -8.69
N THR A 79 -4.54 -19.94 -7.91
CA THR A 79 -5.00 -21.26 -7.47
C THR A 79 -5.59 -21.25 -6.06
N GLY A 80 -5.61 -20.08 -5.39
CA GLY A 80 -6.18 -19.88 -4.05
C GLY A 80 -5.19 -20.11 -2.91
N ASN A 81 -3.90 -20.32 -3.17
CA ASN A 81 -2.92 -20.45 -2.10
C ASN A 81 -2.64 -19.07 -1.48
N ALA A 82 -2.83 -18.97 -0.18
CA ALA A 82 -2.63 -17.74 0.56
C ALA A 82 -1.14 -17.37 0.69
N PHE A 83 -0.87 -16.07 0.66
CA PHE A 83 0.44 -15.47 0.93
C PHE A 83 0.27 -14.31 1.92
N SER A 84 1.13 -14.22 2.91
CA SER A 84 1.21 -13.07 3.82
C SER A 84 2.63 -12.95 4.35
N LYS A 85 3.26 -11.79 4.12
CA LYS A 85 4.62 -11.51 4.57
C LYS A 85 4.87 -10.03 4.73
N ASP A 86 5.67 -9.67 5.75
CA ASP A 86 6.12 -8.31 6.00
C ASP A 86 7.49 -8.07 5.37
N PHE A 87 7.68 -6.85 4.82
CA PHE A 87 8.90 -6.37 4.20
C PHE A 87 9.21 -4.96 4.70
N VAL A 88 10.49 -4.59 4.71
CA VAL A 88 10.95 -3.29 5.21
C VAL A 88 11.65 -2.52 4.09
N THR A 89 11.36 -1.21 3.98
CA THR A 89 11.97 -0.35 2.97
C THR A 89 13.47 -0.14 3.24
N ASP A 90 14.24 -0.14 2.16
CA ASP A 90 15.68 0.15 2.14
C ASP A 90 15.97 1.67 2.23
N GLU A 91 17.25 2.06 2.09
CA GLU A 91 17.72 3.46 2.11
C GLU A 91 17.09 4.33 1.01
N LYS A 92 16.59 3.71 -0.07
CA LYS A 92 15.95 4.39 -1.20
C LYS A 92 14.42 4.39 -1.11
N GLY A 93 13.87 3.84 -0.02
CA GLY A 93 12.43 3.66 0.15
C GLY A 93 11.86 2.55 -0.72
N GLN A 94 12.67 1.57 -1.11
CA GLN A 94 12.26 0.52 -2.02
C GLN A 94 12.16 -0.83 -1.34
N ILE A 95 11.21 -1.64 -1.82
CA ILE A 95 11.10 -3.07 -1.55
C ILE A 95 10.98 -3.76 -2.90
N HIS A 96 11.77 -4.82 -3.12
CA HIS A 96 11.70 -5.68 -4.29
C HIS A 96 11.27 -7.07 -3.84
N ILE A 97 10.23 -7.60 -4.46
CA ILE A 97 9.67 -8.93 -4.17
C ILE A 97 9.54 -9.65 -5.49
N ASP A 98 10.36 -10.68 -5.69
CA ASP A 98 10.39 -11.50 -6.89
C ASP A 98 9.85 -12.90 -6.61
N GLY A 99 9.47 -13.62 -7.66
CA GLY A 99 9.02 -15.00 -7.59
C GLY A 99 7.65 -15.18 -6.93
N LEU A 100 6.85 -14.12 -6.83
CA LEU A 100 5.46 -14.23 -6.40
C LEU A 100 4.65 -14.95 -7.47
N ARG A 101 3.83 -15.91 -7.08
CA ARG A 101 2.87 -16.55 -7.99
C ARG A 101 1.89 -15.52 -8.53
N ILE A 102 1.42 -15.71 -9.77
CA ILE A 102 0.42 -14.81 -10.36
C ILE A 102 -0.87 -14.83 -9.53
N GLY A 103 -1.46 -13.64 -9.30
CA GLY A 103 -2.64 -13.49 -8.45
C GLY A 103 -2.83 -12.06 -7.94
N ASP A 104 -3.77 -11.87 -7.03
CA ASP A 104 -4.11 -10.56 -6.47
C ASP A 104 -3.58 -10.42 -5.04
N TYR A 105 -2.93 -9.28 -4.79
CA TYR A 105 -2.28 -8.96 -3.52
C TYR A 105 -2.66 -7.58 -3.04
N VAL A 106 -2.89 -7.44 -1.75
CA VAL A 106 -3.10 -6.17 -1.05
C VAL A 106 -1.81 -5.80 -0.32
N ILE A 107 -1.39 -4.56 -0.49
CA ILE A 107 -0.22 -4.00 0.16
C ILE A 107 -0.69 -2.95 1.16
N SER A 108 -0.32 -3.12 2.43
CA SER A 108 -0.65 -2.21 3.52
C SER A 108 0.58 -1.81 4.31
N GLU A 109 0.67 -0.55 4.72
CA GLU A 109 1.72 -0.11 5.63
C GLU A 109 1.37 -0.50 7.07
N VAL A 110 2.29 -1.20 7.74
CA VAL A 110 2.12 -1.65 9.12
C VAL A 110 2.55 -0.56 10.09
N SER A 111 1.67 -0.21 11.04
CA SER A 111 1.99 0.78 12.08
C SER A 111 3.16 0.33 12.95
N ASN A 112 4.19 1.18 13.04
CA ASN A 112 5.36 0.96 13.88
C ASN A 112 6.01 2.30 14.26
N LYS A 113 7.13 2.28 14.99
CA LYS A 113 7.83 3.50 15.41
C LYS A 113 8.32 4.38 14.25
N ALA A 114 8.64 3.79 13.09
CA ALA A 114 9.14 4.57 11.94
C ALA A 114 8.05 5.45 11.33
N ASN A 115 6.77 5.06 11.44
CA ASN A 115 5.65 5.79 10.87
C ASN A 115 4.71 6.45 11.89
N GLU A 116 5.08 6.46 13.18
CA GLU A 116 4.24 7.00 14.26
C GLU A 116 3.81 8.46 14.04
N LYS A 117 4.69 9.28 13.45
CA LYS A 117 4.45 10.71 13.14
C LYS A 117 3.69 10.97 11.83
N TYR A 118 3.37 9.93 11.08
CA TYR A 118 2.68 10.07 9.79
C TYR A 118 1.23 9.56 9.86
N GLU A 119 0.43 10.06 8.93
CA GLU A 119 -0.83 9.43 8.54
C GLU A 119 -0.50 8.20 7.69
N LEU A 120 -1.10 7.05 8.01
CA LEU A 120 -0.92 5.84 7.22
C LEU A 120 -1.64 6.01 5.87
N PRO A 121 -0.97 5.70 4.75
CA PRO A 121 -1.59 5.75 3.45
C PRO A 121 -2.63 4.64 3.28
N ALA A 122 -3.53 4.82 2.31
CA ALA A 122 -4.49 3.77 1.95
C ALA A 122 -3.80 2.53 1.40
N ASN A 123 -4.41 1.37 1.60
CA ASN A 123 -3.95 0.11 1.03
C ASN A 123 -4.02 0.15 -0.51
N VAL A 124 -3.09 -0.55 -1.16
CA VAL A 124 -3.04 -0.68 -2.62
C VAL A 124 -3.21 -2.14 -3.00
N THR A 125 -4.18 -2.42 -3.87
CA THR A 125 -4.33 -3.75 -4.47
C THR A 125 -3.61 -3.80 -5.81
N VAL A 126 -2.86 -4.88 -6.04
CA VAL A 126 -2.11 -5.12 -7.28
C VAL A 126 -2.36 -6.54 -7.78
N THR A 127 -2.36 -6.70 -9.11
CA THR A 127 -2.37 -8.02 -9.75
C THR A 127 -0.97 -8.34 -10.27
N VAL A 128 -0.40 -9.45 -9.82
CA VAL A 128 0.87 -9.98 -10.30
C VAL A 128 0.63 -10.82 -11.54
N HIS A 129 1.29 -10.46 -12.64
CA HIS A 129 1.27 -11.17 -13.90
C HIS A 129 2.59 -11.86 -14.16
N GLU A 130 2.56 -12.94 -14.96
CA GLU A 130 3.72 -13.71 -15.37
C GLU A 130 4.78 -12.81 -16.01
N GLY A 131 6.04 -12.95 -15.56
CA GLY A 131 7.21 -12.24 -16.06
C GLY A 131 7.18 -10.72 -15.89
N LYS A 132 6.21 -10.15 -15.12
CA LYS A 132 6.07 -8.71 -14.92
C LYS A 132 6.32 -8.32 -13.46
N THR A 133 6.89 -7.12 -13.27
CA THR A 133 6.97 -6.47 -11.97
C THR A 133 5.97 -5.31 -11.93
N VAL A 134 4.99 -5.39 -11.03
CA VAL A 134 4.03 -4.31 -10.78
C VAL A 134 4.60 -3.34 -9.75
N VAL A 135 4.35 -2.03 -9.90
CA VAL A 135 4.86 -0.99 -9.00
C VAL A 135 3.72 -0.44 -8.17
N ALA A 136 3.87 -0.48 -6.83
CA ALA A 136 2.97 0.16 -5.87
C ALA A 136 3.68 1.36 -5.24
N LYS A 137 3.02 2.54 -5.25
CA LYS A 137 3.58 3.79 -4.71
C LYS A 137 2.85 4.20 -3.46
N PHE A 138 3.62 4.58 -2.43
CA PHE A 138 3.10 5.06 -1.15
C PHE A 138 3.74 6.38 -0.76
N HIS A 139 2.95 7.28 -0.20
CA HIS A 139 3.40 8.56 0.31
C HIS A 139 2.86 8.78 1.72
N ASN A 140 3.74 9.01 2.69
CA ASN A 140 3.37 9.31 4.06
C ASN A 140 3.37 10.82 4.31
N LYS A 141 2.21 11.33 4.71
CA LYS A 141 2.03 12.72 5.14
C LYS A 141 2.32 12.84 6.62
N LEU A 142 2.99 13.90 7.02
CA LEU A 142 3.16 14.21 8.44
C LEU A 142 1.81 14.51 9.08
N LYS A 143 1.58 13.99 10.28
CA LYS A 143 0.43 14.38 11.09
C LYS A 143 0.52 15.88 11.43
N PRO A 144 -0.58 16.63 11.45
CA PRO A 144 -0.58 18.00 11.94
C PRO A 144 -0.02 18.07 13.36
N VAL A 145 0.89 19.00 13.62
CA VAL A 145 1.37 19.28 14.98
C VAL A 145 0.23 19.96 15.75
N THR A 146 -0.46 19.20 16.59
CA THR A 146 -1.55 19.73 17.44
C THR A 146 -1.07 20.36 18.73
N ASP A 147 0.20 20.17 19.10
CA ASP A 147 0.80 20.85 20.24
C ASP A 147 1.20 22.28 19.86
N ILE A 148 0.29 23.20 20.03
CA ILE A 148 0.67 24.59 20.28
C ILE A 148 1.39 24.54 21.64
N PRO A 149 2.68 24.87 21.72
CA PRO A 149 3.34 25.02 23.01
C PRO A 149 2.47 25.96 23.82
N LYS A 150 1.95 25.52 24.98
CA LYS A 150 1.44 26.44 25.98
C LYS A 150 2.62 27.34 26.33
N THR A 151 2.74 28.46 25.63
CA THR A 151 3.57 29.56 26.11
C THR A 151 3.00 29.88 27.45
N GLY A 152 3.70 29.42 28.50
CA GLY A 152 3.29 29.56 29.89
C GLY A 152 3.39 31.02 30.35
N ASP A 153 2.51 31.86 29.83
CA ASP A 153 2.19 33.16 30.47
C ASP A 153 0.73 33.12 30.83
N THR A 154 0.46 32.48 31.97
CA THR A 154 -0.86 32.51 32.61
C THR A 154 -1.02 33.73 33.51
N THR A 155 -0.04 34.64 33.58
CA THR A 155 -0.01 35.65 34.63
C THR A 155 -0.79 36.92 34.32
N ASN A 156 -1.25 37.19 33.11
CA ASN A 156 -1.98 38.46 32.86
C ASN A 156 -3.05 38.39 31.73
N MET A 157 -3.51 37.21 31.31
CA MET A 157 -4.60 37.10 30.33
C MET A 157 -5.89 37.88 30.72
N PRO A 158 -6.31 37.91 31.99
CA PRO A 158 -7.51 38.71 32.36
C PRO A 158 -7.32 40.20 32.16
N LEU A 159 -6.11 40.72 32.41
CA LEU A 159 -5.84 42.15 32.33
C LEU A 159 -5.76 42.65 30.88
N TRP A 160 -5.12 41.88 30.01
CA TRP A 160 -5.05 42.22 28.59
C TRP A 160 -6.37 42.07 27.87
N ALA A 161 -7.16 41.05 28.22
CA ALA A 161 -8.49 40.85 27.67
C ALA A 161 -9.45 41.96 28.14
N ALA A 162 -9.31 42.44 29.37
CA ALA A 162 -10.08 43.56 29.89
C ALA A 162 -9.71 44.89 29.20
N LEU A 163 -8.42 45.14 28.95
CA LEU A 163 -7.95 46.32 28.23
C LEU A 163 -8.36 46.29 26.73
N ALA A 164 -8.32 45.16 26.07
CA ALA A 164 -8.81 45.00 24.69
C ALA A 164 -10.34 45.19 24.62
N GLY A 165 -11.09 44.76 25.62
CA GLY A 165 -12.53 44.99 25.72
C GLY A 165 -12.90 46.45 25.88
N ILE A 166 -12.14 47.22 26.66
CA ILE A 166 -12.38 48.68 26.88
C ILE A 166 -12.07 49.47 25.60
N SER A 167 -11.04 49.13 24.85
CA SER A 167 -10.73 49.81 23.59
C SER A 167 -11.78 49.54 22.49
N ALA A 168 -12.38 48.37 22.47
CA ALA A 168 -13.44 48.05 21.50
C ALA A 168 -14.76 48.82 21.84
N ILE A 169 -15.07 48.99 23.12
CA ILE A 169 -16.25 49.75 23.55
C ILE A 169 -16.04 51.26 23.28
N GLY A 170 -14.83 51.79 23.49
CA GLY A 170 -14.49 53.16 23.18
C GLY A 170 -14.61 53.53 21.69
N ALA A 171 -14.14 52.63 20.81
CA ALA A 171 -14.25 52.85 19.38
C ALA A 171 -15.71 52.73 18.88
N GLY A 172 -16.49 51.82 19.43
CA GLY A 172 -17.92 51.68 19.12
C GLY A 172 -18.76 52.90 19.55
N ALA A 173 -18.49 53.44 20.73
CA ALA A 173 -19.16 54.64 21.25
C ALA A 173 -18.83 55.88 20.41
N ALA A 174 -17.56 56.09 20.01
CA ALA A 174 -17.16 57.21 19.15
C ALA A 174 -17.82 57.13 17.79
N ALA A 175 -17.93 55.95 17.20
CA ALA A 175 -18.61 55.77 15.92
C ALA A 175 -20.11 56.03 16.01
N PHE A 176 -20.73 55.67 17.12
CA PHE A 176 -22.16 55.93 17.32
C PHE A 176 -22.48 57.42 17.48
N PHE A 177 -21.64 58.21 18.19
CA PHE A 177 -21.79 59.66 18.30
C PHE A 177 -21.55 60.42 17.00
N THR A 178 -20.61 60.03 16.20
CA THR A 178 -20.37 60.66 14.90
C THR A 178 -21.50 60.41 13.90
N PHE A 179 -22.10 59.25 13.87
CA PHE A 179 -23.27 58.96 13.03
C PHE A 179 -24.52 59.72 13.47
N ARG A 180 -24.73 59.96 14.77
CA ARG A 180 -25.88 60.72 15.27
C ARG A 180 -25.78 62.18 14.95
N LYS A 181 -24.57 62.78 15.01
CA LYS A 181 -24.32 64.18 14.65
C LYS A 181 -24.56 64.44 13.20
N LYS A 182 -24.24 63.52 12.34
CA LYS A 182 -24.45 63.64 10.86
C LYS A 182 -25.93 63.55 10.50
N LYS A 183 -26.79 62.97 11.31
CA LYS A 183 -28.23 62.82 11.06
C LYS A 183 -29.01 64.09 11.47
N GLU A 184 -28.50 64.88 12.43
CA GLU A 184 -29.12 66.14 12.84
C GLU A 184 -28.82 67.31 11.93
N VAL A 185 -27.64 67.35 11.28
CA VAL A 185 -27.27 68.41 10.35
C VAL A 185 -28.05 68.36 9.01
N GLY A 186 -28.69 67.24 8.71
CA GLY A 186 -29.49 67.07 7.49
C GLY A 186 -30.97 67.48 7.59
N LYS A 187 -31.42 68.11 8.73
CA LYS A 187 -32.84 68.45 8.93
C LYS A 187 -33.14 69.94 9.03
N HIS A 188 -32.19 70.82 8.75
CA HIS A 188 -32.43 72.27 8.71
C HIS A 188 -31.94 72.86 7.40
N GLU A 189 -32.61 72.54 6.31
CA GLU A 189 -32.78 73.41 5.16
C GLU A 189 -34.01 72.97 4.39
N ARG A 190 -35.13 73.56 4.83
CA ARG A 190 -36.27 74.15 4.06
C ARG A 190 -37.32 74.65 4.99
#